data_887a93e317dd8ad552cddf9411ec2f99
#
_entry.id   887a93e317dd8ad552cddf9411ec2f99
#
_cell.length_a   1.000
_cell.length_b   1.000
_cell.length_c   1.000
_cell.angle_alpha   90.00
_cell.angle_beta   90.00
_cell.angle_gamma   90.00
#
_symmetry.space_group_name_H-M   'P 1'
#
loop_
_entity.id
_entity.type
_entity.pdbx_description
1 polymer ?
#
loop_
_entity_poly.entity_id
_entity_poly.type
_entity_poly.pdbx_seq_one_letter_code
_entity_poly.pdbx_strand_id
1 'polypeptide(L)'
;MKKLRNFIVLFAASVAMVACHNNGKTAANAAGTDSAANDTAMQDSAVYEGEIPGADTGSIYTLKLANDSTDGFSLQIKYLKDKAPVENYNGKKVVATKKVAGKDVTVYKFALGKDTTYFKVVNDSVLRMVNDQFEEAASKLSYDLKLKK
;
A
#
# COMPACT_ATOMS: atom_id res chain seq x y z
N MET A 1 34.63 36.76 -19.75
CA MET A 1 34.44 36.90 -21.21
C MET A 1 33.85 35.64 -21.77
N LYS A 2 32.70 35.83 -22.47
CA LYS A 2 32.15 34.93 -23.54
C LYS A 2 31.71 33.53 -23.07
N LYS A 3 30.55 32.99 -23.40
CA LYS A 3 29.39 33.45 -24.20
C LYS A 3 28.22 32.50 -23.89
N LEU A 4 27.03 33.08 -23.76
CA LEU A 4 25.73 32.44 -23.89
C LEU A 4 25.68 31.55 -25.12
N ARG A 5 24.95 30.40 -25.00
CA ARG A 5 24.22 29.88 -26.10
C ARG A 5 22.91 29.21 -25.58
N ASN A 6 21.83 29.94 -25.82
CA ASN A 6 20.44 29.45 -25.79
C ASN A 6 20.29 28.30 -26.75
N PHE A 7 19.62 27.24 -26.32
CA PHE A 7 18.89 26.38 -27.22
C PHE A 7 17.46 26.21 -26.70
N ILE A 8 16.60 27.02 -27.31
CA ILE A 8 15.17 26.82 -27.30
C ILE A 8 14.90 25.72 -28.32
N VAL A 9 14.36 24.60 -27.87
CA VAL A 9 13.70 23.64 -28.76
C VAL A 9 12.23 23.59 -28.39
N LEU A 10 11.45 24.30 -29.16
CA LEU A 10 10.00 24.14 -29.26
C LEU A 10 9.71 22.76 -29.86
N PHE A 11 9.01 21.94 -29.15
CA PHE A 11 8.27 20.82 -29.73
C PHE A 11 6.77 21.04 -29.50
N ALA A 12 6.14 21.57 -30.50
CA ALA A 12 4.71 21.53 -30.66
C ALA A 12 4.36 20.27 -31.47
N ALA A 13 3.28 19.67 -31.11
CA ALA A 13 2.40 18.79 -31.90
C ALA A 13 2.04 17.57 -31.05
N SER A 14 0.87 17.13 -31.00
CA SER A 14 -0.40 17.25 -31.72
C SER A 14 -1.38 16.34 -30.98
N VAL A 15 -2.48 16.93 -30.65
CA VAL A 15 -3.65 16.26 -30.06
C VAL A 15 -4.24 15.36 -31.15
N ALA A 16 -4.37 14.07 -30.88
CA ALA A 16 -5.27 13.21 -31.62
C ALA A 16 -6.38 12.78 -30.66
N MET A 17 -7.51 13.51 -30.76
CA MET A 17 -8.77 13.05 -30.18
C MET A 17 -9.31 11.94 -31.08
N VAL A 18 -9.41 10.76 -30.51
CA VAL A 18 -10.30 9.73 -31.04
C VAL A 18 -11.54 9.72 -30.15
N ALA A 19 -12.56 10.40 -30.66
CA ALA A 19 -13.92 10.27 -30.16
C ALA A 19 -14.49 8.95 -30.68
N CYS A 20 -14.66 7.98 -29.84
CA CYS A 20 -15.60 6.88 -30.10
C CYS A 20 -16.90 7.20 -29.41
N HIS A 21 -17.82 7.66 -30.27
CA HIS A 21 -19.24 7.79 -30.01
C HIS A 21 -19.85 6.39 -29.94
N ASN A 22 -20.41 6.00 -28.84
CA ASN A 22 -21.46 4.99 -28.84
C ASN A 22 -22.55 5.37 -27.85
N ASN A 23 -23.71 5.50 -28.48
CA ASN A 23 -24.99 5.95 -27.99
C ASN A 23 -25.62 4.89 -27.08
N GLY A 24 -26.13 5.29 -25.92
CA GLY A 24 -26.88 4.38 -25.05
C GLY A 24 -27.29 5.03 -23.74
N LYS A 25 -28.30 5.87 -23.83
CA LYS A 25 -29.36 6.21 -22.87
C LYS A 25 -29.20 5.76 -21.41
N THR A 26 -29.31 6.73 -20.55
CA THR A 26 -30.27 7.01 -19.47
C THR A 26 -29.74 7.02 -18.04
N ALA A 27 -30.05 8.14 -17.44
CA ALA A 27 -30.44 8.47 -16.09
C ALA A 27 -29.32 8.67 -15.06
N ALA A 28 -29.05 9.90 -14.88
CA ALA A 28 -29.29 10.75 -13.71
C ALA A 28 -29.25 10.05 -12.36
N ASN A 29 -28.35 10.56 -11.60
CA ASN A 29 -28.39 10.83 -10.19
C ASN A 29 -27.32 10.08 -9.42
N ALA A 30 -26.32 10.80 -9.00
CA ALA A 30 -26.06 10.90 -7.57
C ALA A 30 -24.70 11.56 -7.38
N ALA A 31 -24.71 12.61 -6.68
CA ALA A 31 -23.57 13.10 -5.94
C ALA A 31 -23.03 11.97 -5.05
N GLY A 32 -21.90 11.45 -5.42
CA GLY A 32 -21.08 10.55 -4.64
C GLY A 32 -19.66 10.95 -4.89
N THR A 33 -19.04 11.58 -3.94
CA THR A 33 -17.62 11.85 -3.95
C THR A 33 -16.92 10.50 -3.83
N ASP A 34 -16.85 9.78 -4.91
CA ASP A 34 -15.98 8.62 -5.04
C ASP A 34 -14.57 9.14 -5.26
N SER A 35 -13.81 9.16 -4.18
CA SER A 35 -12.38 8.94 -4.30
C SER A 35 -12.24 7.52 -4.84
N ALA A 36 -12.29 7.40 -6.16
CA ALA A 36 -11.92 6.18 -6.85
C ALA A 36 -10.48 5.91 -6.45
N ALA A 37 -10.32 5.13 -5.39
CA ALA A 37 -9.10 4.42 -5.17
C ALA A 37 -8.82 3.72 -6.48
N ASN A 38 -7.73 4.08 -7.09
CA ASN A 38 -7.23 3.46 -8.29
C ASN A 38 -6.88 2.02 -7.89
N ASP A 39 -7.89 1.19 -7.86
CA ASP A 39 -7.77 -0.25 -7.74
C ASP A 39 -7.28 -0.74 -9.12
N THR A 40 -6.07 -0.30 -9.44
CA THR A 40 -5.32 -0.88 -10.53
C THR A 40 -5.12 -2.32 -10.10
N ALA A 41 -5.93 -3.18 -10.67
CA ALA A 41 -6.01 -4.59 -10.39
C ALA A 41 -4.60 -5.17 -10.22
N MET A 42 -4.18 -5.34 -8.98
CA MET A 42 -3.10 -6.25 -8.63
C MET A 42 -3.68 -7.66 -8.84
N GLN A 43 -3.78 -8.05 -10.11
CA GLN A 43 -4.46 -9.25 -10.54
C GLN A 43 -3.76 -10.52 -10.08
N ASP A 44 -2.50 -10.39 -9.68
CA ASP A 44 -1.70 -11.46 -9.07
C ASP A 44 -1.00 -10.88 -7.83
N SER A 45 -1.63 -11.05 -6.69
CA SER A 45 -1.12 -10.53 -5.41
C SER A 45 -1.33 -11.52 -4.28
N ALA A 46 -0.35 -11.60 -3.39
CA ALA A 46 -0.49 -12.29 -2.12
C ALA A 46 -1.28 -11.40 -1.15
N VAL A 47 -2.36 -11.91 -0.59
CA VAL A 47 -3.21 -11.21 0.37
C VAL A 47 -2.97 -11.73 1.77
N TYR A 48 -2.51 -10.85 2.66
CA TYR A 48 -2.32 -11.16 4.07
C TYR A 48 -3.37 -10.40 4.89
N GLU A 49 -3.96 -11.07 5.87
CA GLU A 49 -4.95 -10.46 6.75
C GLU A 49 -4.76 -10.89 8.20
N GLY A 50 -5.01 -9.97 9.12
CA GLY A 50 -4.96 -10.25 10.54
C GLY A 50 -5.49 -9.09 11.36
N GLU A 51 -5.86 -9.40 12.59
CA GLU A 51 -6.21 -8.41 13.58
C GLU A 51 -4.97 -7.97 14.33
N ILE A 52 -4.70 -6.67 14.30
CA ILE A 52 -3.61 -6.04 15.04
C ILE A 52 -4.21 -5.38 16.28
N PRO A 53 -3.78 -5.77 17.49
CA PRO A 53 -4.25 -5.17 18.73
C PRO A 53 -3.89 -3.68 18.81
N GLY A 54 -4.84 -2.86 19.22
CA GLY A 54 -4.65 -1.45 19.54
C GLY A 54 -4.78 -1.18 21.04
N ALA A 55 -4.57 0.07 21.45
CA ALA A 55 -4.66 0.45 22.86
C ALA A 55 -6.10 0.33 23.40
N ASP A 56 -7.10 0.76 22.61
CA ASP A 56 -8.50 0.73 22.99
C ASP A 56 -9.27 -0.39 22.28
N THR A 57 -9.04 -0.52 20.97
CA THR A 57 -9.69 -1.52 20.12
C THR A 57 -8.68 -2.00 19.07
N GLY A 58 -8.87 -3.23 18.58
CA GLY A 58 -8.06 -3.76 17.50
C GLY A 58 -8.40 -3.15 16.14
N SER A 59 -7.60 -3.52 15.15
CA SER A 59 -7.82 -3.13 13.76
C SER A 59 -7.55 -4.31 12.85
N ILE A 60 -8.40 -4.51 11.84
CA ILE A 60 -8.16 -5.51 10.80
C ILE A 60 -7.28 -4.88 9.72
N TYR A 61 -6.15 -5.49 9.49
CA TYR A 61 -5.23 -5.14 8.41
C TYR A 61 -5.40 -6.13 7.27
N THR A 62 -5.64 -5.62 6.08
CA THR A 62 -5.66 -6.41 4.84
C THR A 62 -4.57 -5.86 3.92
N LEU A 63 -3.49 -6.58 3.80
CA LEU A 63 -2.31 -6.22 3.02
C LEU A 63 -2.25 -7.06 1.75
N LYS A 64 -2.26 -6.41 0.61
CA LYS A 64 -2.01 -7.02 -0.71
C LYS A 64 -0.58 -6.69 -1.14
N LEU A 65 0.17 -7.68 -1.54
CA LEU A 65 1.52 -7.54 -2.09
C LEU A 65 1.54 -8.00 -3.53
N ALA A 66 2.02 -7.17 -4.44
CA ALA A 66 2.23 -7.57 -5.82
C ALA A 66 3.24 -8.73 -5.90
N ASN A 67 2.93 -9.74 -6.69
CA ASN A 67 3.82 -10.88 -6.95
C ASN A 67 4.78 -10.61 -8.11
N ASP A 68 4.66 -9.44 -8.73
CA ASP A 68 5.53 -9.00 -9.80
C ASP A 68 6.74 -8.20 -9.28
N SER A 69 7.60 -7.76 -10.18
CA SER A 69 8.81 -6.98 -9.87
C SER A 69 8.53 -5.51 -9.50
N THR A 70 7.28 -5.10 -9.38
CA THR A 70 6.93 -3.70 -9.07
C THR A 70 7.09 -3.34 -7.60
N ASP A 71 7.16 -4.35 -6.71
CA ASP A 71 7.14 -4.21 -5.25
C ASP A 71 5.92 -3.42 -4.73
N GLY A 72 4.83 -3.42 -5.50
CA GLY A 72 3.60 -2.73 -5.15
C GLY A 72 2.92 -3.30 -3.91
N PHE A 73 2.28 -2.44 -3.13
CA PHE A 73 1.41 -2.86 -2.05
C PHE A 73 0.12 -2.04 -1.99
N SER A 74 -0.90 -2.65 -1.45
CA SER A 74 -2.12 -1.99 -0.99
C SER A 74 -2.43 -2.47 0.43
N LEU A 75 -2.59 -1.55 1.36
CA LEU A 75 -2.92 -1.82 2.75
C LEU A 75 -4.23 -1.13 3.12
N GLN A 76 -5.19 -1.91 3.55
CA GLN A 76 -6.43 -1.43 4.14
C GLN A 76 -6.40 -1.67 5.64
N ILE A 77 -6.75 -0.63 6.42
CA ILE A 77 -6.87 -0.69 7.88
C ILE A 77 -8.30 -0.37 8.24
N LYS A 78 -8.99 -1.34 8.84
CA LYS A 78 -10.35 -1.20 9.35
C LYS A 78 -10.31 -1.26 10.88
N TYR A 79 -10.55 -0.14 11.52
CA TYR A 79 -10.64 -0.08 12.98
C TYR A 79 -11.90 -0.77 13.47
N LEU A 80 -11.83 -1.53 14.55
CA LEU A 80 -12.96 -2.27 15.15
C LEU A 80 -13.84 -1.37 16.04
N LYS A 81 -13.56 -0.08 16.07
CA LYS A 81 -14.36 0.92 16.76
C LYS A 81 -15.54 1.36 15.89
N ASP A 82 -16.72 1.52 16.51
CA ASP A 82 -17.92 1.97 15.81
C ASP A 82 -17.69 3.30 15.07
N LYS A 83 -18.14 3.34 13.81
CA LYS A 83 -18.02 4.52 12.93
C LYS A 83 -16.60 5.00 12.65
N ALA A 84 -15.57 4.20 12.93
CA ALA A 84 -14.23 4.55 12.54
C ALA A 84 -14.05 4.46 11.01
N PRO A 85 -13.30 5.38 10.40
CA PRO A 85 -13.06 5.34 8.97
C PRO A 85 -12.22 4.11 8.61
N VAL A 86 -12.37 3.66 7.37
CA VAL A 86 -11.45 2.70 6.76
C VAL A 86 -10.34 3.48 6.08
N GLU A 87 -9.11 3.19 6.42
CA GLU A 87 -7.94 3.81 5.81
C GLU A 87 -7.37 2.91 4.73
N ASN A 88 -6.96 3.51 3.61
CA ASN A 88 -6.37 2.80 2.49
C ASN A 88 -5.05 3.46 2.09
N TYR A 89 -4.01 2.66 1.98
CA TYR A 89 -2.67 3.09 1.60
C TYR A 89 -2.14 2.24 0.46
N ASN A 90 -1.48 2.89 -0.49
CA ASN A 90 -0.86 2.23 -1.63
C ASN A 90 0.55 2.77 -1.83
N GLY A 91 1.43 1.96 -2.34
CA GLY A 91 2.79 2.39 -2.62
C GLY A 91 3.71 1.25 -3.00
N LYS A 92 5.00 1.46 -2.74
CA LYS A 92 6.02 0.44 -2.94
C LYS A 92 6.53 -0.08 -1.60
N LYS A 93 6.64 -1.38 -1.50
CA LYS A 93 7.28 -2.10 -0.41
C LYS A 93 8.80 -1.84 -0.48
N VAL A 94 9.39 -1.51 0.65
CA VAL A 94 10.84 -1.46 0.79
C VAL A 94 11.29 -2.65 1.64
N VAL A 95 12.22 -3.44 1.12
CA VAL A 95 12.77 -4.59 1.84
C VAL A 95 14.02 -4.15 2.59
N ALA A 96 14.09 -4.45 3.87
CA ALA A 96 15.26 -4.21 4.70
C ALA A 96 15.65 -5.48 5.45
N THR A 97 16.95 -5.71 5.58
CA THR A 97 17.49 -6.81 6.37
C THR A 97 18.42 -6.27 7.44
N LYS A 98 18.26 -6.74 8.66
CA LYS A 98 19.07 -6.34 9.82
C LYS A 98 19.36 -7.57 10.69
N LYS A 99 20.52 -7.59 11.33
CA LYS A 99 20.80 -8.59 12.36
C LYS A 99 20.15 -8.18 13.67
N VAL A 100 19.26 -9.03 14.16
CA VAL A 100 18.63 -8.92 15.48
C VAL A 100 18.97 -10.17 16.29
N ALA A 101 19.60 -9.99 17.43
CA ALA A 101 20.06 -11.11 18.28
C ALA A 101 20.88 -12.17 17.50
N GLY A 102 21.74 -11.72 16.57
CA GLY A 102 22.62 -12.59 15.77
C GLY A 102 21.97 -13.30 14.57
N LYS A 103 20.67 -13.09 14.35
CA LYS A 103 19.93 -13.65 13.19
C LYS A 103 19.58 -12.57 12.19
N ASP A 104 19.67 -12.91 10.91
CA ASP A 104 19.19 -12.01 9.85
C ASP A 104 17.65 -11.98 9.85
N VAL A 105 17.11 -10.78 9.98
CA VAL A 105 15.67 -10.53 9.99
C VAL A 105 15.33 -9.67 8.77
N THR A 106 14.46 -10.20 7.91
CA THR A 106 13.92 -9.47 6.78
C THR A 106 12.63 -8.77 7.18
N VAL A 107 12.54 -7.49 6.89
CA VAL A 107 11.39 -6.64 7.22
C VAL A 107 10.91 -5.92 5.97
N TYR A 108 9.62 -5.91 5.75
CA TYR A 108 8.94 -5.08 4.77
C TYR A 108 8.51 -3.76 5.42
N LYS A 109 8.85 -2.66 4.79
CA LYS A 109 8.47 -1.31 5.21
C LYS A 109 7.41 -0.76 4.26
N PHE A 110 6.35 -0.22 4.82
CA PHE A 110 5.24 0.38 4.10
C PHE A 110 5.02 1.81 4.57
N ALA A 111 5.15 2.77 3.65
CA ALA A 111 4.87 4.17 3.95
C ALA A 111 3.35 4.41 3.99
N LEU A 112 2.85 4.94 5.09
CA LEU A 112 1.45 5.26 5.33
C LEU A 112 1.29 6.78 5.46
N GLY A 113 1.49 7.50 4.37
CA GLY A 113 1.52 8.95 4.39
C GLY A 113 2.78 9.49 5.09
N LYS A 114 2.64 10.01 6.31
CA LYS A 114 3.76 10.51 7.14
C LYS A 114 4.37 9.43 8.03
N ASP A 115 3.65 8.33 8.21
CA ASP A 115 4.05 7.24 9.08
C ASP A 115 4.62 6.06 8.27
N THR A 116 5.28 5.14 8.94
CA THR A 116 5.78 3.91 8.34
C THR A 116 5.43 2.74 9.23
N THR A 117 4.89 1.69 8.65
CA THR A 117 4.68 0.42 9.35
C THR A 117 5.68 -0.64 8.89
N TYR A 118 6.01 -1.55 9.77
CA TYR A 118 7.04 -2.55 9.58
C TYR A 118 6.49 -3.94 9.83
N PHE A 119 6.74 -4.86 8.90
CA PHE A 119 6.35 -6.26 9.06
C PHE A 119 7.55 -7.17 8.82
N LYS A 120 7.93 -7.90 9.83
CA LYS A 120 8.94 -8.96 9.75
C LYS A 120 8.38 -10.15 9.00
N VAL A 121 9.15 -10.68 8.07
CA VAL A 121 8.84 -11.93 7.38
C VAL A 121 9.16 -13.09 8.34
N VAL A 122 8.11 -13.74 8.85
CA VAL A 122 8.26 -14.93 9.71
C VAL A 122 8.44 -16.17 8.83
N ASN A 123 7.61 -16.29 7.81
CA ASN A 123 7.69 -17.29 6.74
C ASN A 123 6.82 -16.81 5.55
N ASP A 124 6.70 -17.62 4.51
CA ASP A 124 5.97 -17.28 3.28
C ASP A 124 4.47 -17.02 3.50
N SER A 125 3.93 -17.42 4.63
CA SER A 125 2.50 -17.30 4.94
C SER A 125 2.20 -16.37 6.14
N VAL A 126 3.22 -15.84 6.80
CA VAL A 126 3.05 -15.03 8.01
C VAL A 126 3.99 -13.83 8.00
N LEU A 127 3.38 -12.66 8.13
CA LEU A 127 4.06 -11.39 8.38
C LEU A 127 3.71 -10.91 9.78
N ARG A 128 4.69 -10.54 10.59
CA ARG A 128 4.51 -10.04 11.95
C ARG A 128 4.84 -8.56 12.06
N MET A 129 3.92 -7.77 12.59
CA MET A 129 4.19 -6.35 12.85
C MET A 129 5.30 -6.20 13.90
N VAL A 130 6.22 -5.30 13.64
CA VAL A 130 7.37 -4.97 14.49
C VAL A 130 7.53 -3.46 14.61
N ASN A 131 8.33 -2.99 15.56
CA ASN A 131 8.69 -1.59 15.68
C ASN A 131 9.76 -1.18 14.64
N ASP A 132 10.18 0.07 14.66
CA ASP A 132 11.22 0.64 13.79
C ASP A 132 12.63 0.06 14.05
N GLN A 133 12.83 -0.58 15.22
CA GLN A 133 14.04 -1.31 15.56
C GLN A 133 13.99 -2.79 15.11
N PHE A 134 12.87 -3.21 14.49
CA PHE A 134 12.57 -4.57 14.02
C PHE A 134 12.34 -5.57 15.17
N GLU A 135 11.96 -5.07 16.31
CA GLU A 135 11.66 -5.85 17.50
C GLU A 135 10.16 -6.14 17.57
N GLU A 136 9.84 -7.34 18.04
CA GLU A 136 8.46 -7.78 18.24
C GLU A 136 7.89 -7.14 19.52
N ALA A 137 6.57 -6.94 19.55
CA ALA A 137 5.90 -6.45 20.75
C ALA A 137 6.11 -7.42 21.92
N ALA A 138 6.40 -6.88 23.09
CA ALA A 138 6.59 -7.67 24.34
C ALA A 138 5.28 -8.27 24.87
N SER A 139 4.15 -8.05 24.23
CA SER A 139 2.85 -8.55 24.62
C SER A 139 2.63 -9.99 24.18
N LYS A 140 1.70 -10.69 24.85
CA LYS A 140 1.27 -12.04 24.45
C LYS A 140 0.22 -12.03 23.33
N LEU A 141 -0.15 -10.86 22.82
CA LEU A 141 -1.13 -10.70 21.75
C LEU A 141 -0.50 -11.02 20.39
N SER A 142 -1.32 -11.47 19.45
CA SER A 142 -0.85 -11.73 18.09
C SER A 142 -0.81 -10.44 17.28
N TYR A 143 0.30 -10.22 16.60
CA TYR A 143 0.52 -9.12 15.67
C TYR A 143 0.78 -9.66 14.26
N ASP A 144 0.19 -10.81 13.95
CA ASP A 144 0.46 -11.56 12.72
C ASP A 144 -0.61 -11.29 11.65
N LEU A 145 -0.15 -11.02 10.44
CA LEU A 145 -0.96 -11.13 9.24
C LEU A 145 -0.69 -12.48 8.58
N LYS A 146 -1.74 -13.21 8.25
CA LYS A 146 -1.67 -14.53 7.63
C LYS A 146 -2.11 -14.48 6.18
N LEU A 147 -1.39 -15.19 5.33
CA LEU A 147 -1.72 -15.34 3.92
C LEU A 147 -3.13 -15.96 3.78
N LYS A 148 -4.00 -15.28 3.04
CA LYS A 148 -5.30 -15.83 2.65
C LYS A 148 -5.11 -16.77 1.45
N LYS A 149 -5.65 -17.94 1.57
CA LYS A 149 -5.74 -18.92 0.48
C LYS A 149 -6.99 -18.70 -0.36
#